data_c1e76a31d1e309e8c8f673d87e617100
#
_entry.id   c1e76a31d1e309e8c8f673d87e617100
#
_cell.length_a   1.000
_cell.length_b   1.000
_cell.length_c   1.000
_cell.angle_alpha   90.00
_cell.angle_beta   90.00
_cell.angle_gamma   90.00
#
_symmetry.space_group_name_H-M   'P 1'
#
loop_
_entity.id
_entity.type
_entity.pdbx_description
1 polymer ?
#
loop_
_entity_poly.entity_id
_entity_poly.type
_entity_poly.pdbx_seq_one_letter_code
_entity_poly.pdbx_strand_id
1 'polypeptide(L)'
;MSTILQLAPQNVWKHFYSLTQIPRPSGHMEKITEFLVNFGKGLGLESFVDEIGNVIIRKAATPGMENRKGVILQAHMDMVPQKNNDTVHDFTKDPIETYIDGDWVKAKGTTLGADNGLGVAAIMAVLEDNSLKHGPLEALITKDEETGMYGAFGLKPGTLKGEILLNLDSEDEGELYIGCAGGIDLTATLEYKEEAPAADSVARKITLKGLRGGHSGLEINQGRGLSLIHI
;
A
#
# COMPACT_ATOMS: atom_id res chain seq x y z
N MET A 1 -15.73 15.21 -18.28
CA MET A 1 -15.08 13.92 -17.96
C MET A 1 -15.59 13.49 -16.60
N SER A 2 -16.14 12.29 -16.49
CA SER A 2 -16.50 11.69 -15.21
C SER A 2 -15.21 11.46 -14.43
N THR A 3 -15.07 12.09 -13.28
CA THR A 3 -13.90 11.89 -12.41
C THR A 3 -14.26 10.90 -11.32
N ILE A 4 -13.28 10.21 -10.76
CA ILE A 4 -13.50 9.27 -9.65
C ILE A 4 -14.12 9.97 -8.42
N LEU A 5 -14.07 11.30 -8.35
CA LEU A 5 -14.70 12.12 -7.31
C LEU A 5 -16.24 12.03 -7.29
N GLN A 6 -16.86 11.51 -8.35
CA GLN A 6 -18.31 11.34 -8.44
C GLN A 6 -18.80 9.95 -8.04
N LEU A 7 -17.88 9.04 -7.75
CA LEU A 7 -18.19 7.66 -7.35
C LEU A 7 -18.69 7.62 -5.90
N ALA A 8 -19.50 6.61 -5.58
CA ALA A 8 -19.97 6.32 -4.23
C ALA A 8 -19.20 5.13 -3.61
N PRO A 9 -18.84 5.18 -2.33
CA PRO A 9 -19.08 6.28 -1.36
C PRO A 9 -18.15 7.48 -1.64
N GLN A 10 -18.73 8.66 -1.77
CA GLN A 10 -18.02 9.85 -2.27
C GLN A 10 -16.81 10.26 -1.40
N ASN A 11 -16.93 10.13 -0.08
CA ASN A 11 -15.85 10.47 0.85
C ASN A 11 -14.63 9.57 0.65
N VAL A 12 -14.82 8.27 0.42
CA VAL A 12 -13.70 7.33 0.15
C VAL A 12 -13.02 7.70 -1.17
N TRP A 13 -13.78 7.92 -2.23
CA TRP A 13 -13.21 8.27 -3.54
C TRP A 13 -12.54 9.65 -3.56
N LYS A 14 -13.06 10.61 -2.79
CA LYS A 14 -12.40 11.91 -2.57
C LYS A 14 -11.01 11.73 -1.94
N HIS A 15 -10.90 10.93 -0.89
CA HIS A 15 -9.62 10.65 -0.23
C HIS A 15 -8.69 9.83 -1.12
N PHE A 16 -9.21 8.82 -1.80
CA PHE A 16 -8.39 8.05 -2.75
C PHE A 16 -7.84 8.94 -3.87
N TYR A 17 -8.66 9.83 -4.43
CA TYR A 17 -8.17 10.80 -5.41
C TYR A 17 -7.03 11.66 -4.83
N SER A 18 -7.18 12.17 -3.61
CA SER A 18 -6.11 12.94 -2.97
C SER A 18 -4.81 12.15 -2.84
N LEU A 19 -4.90 10.86 -2.49
CA LEU A 19 -3.75 9.96 -2.39
C LEU A 19 -3.08 9.73 -3.77
N THR A 20 -3.86 9.65 -4.85
CA THR A 20 -3.29 9.51 -6.21
C THR A 20 -2.52 10.74 -6.67
N GLN A 21 -2.77 11.90 -6.07
CA GLN A 21 -2.04 13.14 -6.38
C GLN A 21 -0.71 13.27 -5.63
N ILE A 22 -0.43 12.36 -4.69
CA ILE A 22 0.77 12.40 -3.85
C ILE A 22 1.67 11.22 -4.21
N PRO A 23 2.89 11.47 -4.72
CA PRO A 23 3.89 10.43 -4.93
C PRO A 23 4.18 9.67 -3.63
N ARG A 24 4.05 8.33 -3.69
CA ARG A 24 4.22 7.44 -2.54
C ARG A 24 4.79 6.06 -2.90
N PRO A 25 5.76 5.97 -3.83
CA PRO A 25 6.38 4.69 -4.13
C PRO A 25 7.15 4.18 -2.91
N SER A 26 7.19 2.87 -2.71
CA SER A 26 7.97 2.25 -1.63
C SER A 26 9.39 2.81 -1.58
N GLY A 27 9.90 3.10 -0.40
CA GLY A 27 11.19 3.77 -0.18
C GLY A 27 11.16 5.31 -0.26
N HIS A 28 10.07 5.95 -0.71
CA HIS A 28 9.95 7.41 -0.87
C HIS A 28 8.59 7.91 -0.37
N MET A 29 8.37 7.86 0.92
CA MET A 29 7.06 8.13 1.53
C MET A 29 6.96 9.45 2.28
N GLU A 30 7.96 10.32 2.19
CA GLU A 30 8.01 11.56 2.97
C GLU A 30 6.78 12.45 2.73
N LYS A 31 6.38 12.60 1.45
CA LYS A 31 5.24 13.44 1.07
C LYS A 31 3.91 12.90 1.60
N ILE A 32 3.69 11.58 1.46
CA ILE A 32 2.46 10.95 1.93
C ILE A 32 2.40 10.91 3.47
N THR A 33 3.53 10.68 4.15
CA THR A 33 3.64 10.74 5.60
C THR A 33 3.24 12.12 6.12
N GLU A 34 3.80 13.18 5.55
CA GLU A 34 3.46 14.56 5.90
C GLU A 34 1.97 14.86 5.65
N PHE A 35 1.44 14.44 4.51
CA PHE A 35 0.02 14.61 4.17
C PHE A 35 -0.90 13.95 5.19
N LEU A 36 -0.64 12.69 5.55
CA LEU A 36 -1.47 11.93 6.49
C LEU A 36 -1.42 12.51 7.91
N VAL A 37 -0.24 12.93 8.38
CA VAL A 37 -0.10 13.61 9.67
C VAL A 37 -0.87 14.93 9.67
N ASN A 38 -0.75 15.72 8.60
CA ASN A 38 -1.46 17.00 8.47
C ASN A 38 -2.97 16.81 8.32
N PHE A 39 -3.42 15.74 7.66
CA PHE A 39 -4.83 15.37 7.61
C PHE A 39 -5.40 15.17 9.01
N GLY A 40 -4.78 14.31 9.83
CA GLY A 40 -5.26 14.06 11.18
C GLY A 40 -5.20 15.31 12.07
N LYS A 41 -4.13 16.10 11.99
CA LYS A 41 -4.03 17.40 12.69
C LYS A 41 -5.11 18.38 12.26
N GLY A 42 -5.44 18.42 10.96
CA GLY A 42 -6.53 19.26 10.42
C GLY A 42 -7.90 18.91 10.97
N LEU A 43 -8.10 17.66 11.38
CA LEU A 43 -9.32 17.20 12.09
C LEU A 43 -9.24 17.43 13.61
N GLY A 44 -8.17 17.99 14.14
CA GLY A 44 -7.94 18.16 15.59
C GLY A 44 -7.59 16.84 16.30
N LEU A 45 -7.15 15.81 15.57
CA LEU A 45 -6.81 14.50 16.12
C LEU A 45 -5.33 14.43 16.50
N GLU A 46 -5.01 13.64 17.53
CA GLU A 46 -3.63 13.27 17.85
C GLU A 46 -3.04 12.53 16.66
N SER A 47 -1.97 13.07 16.06
CA SER A 47 -1.38 12.54 14.83
C SER A 47 0.13 12.68 14.88
N PHE A 48 0.84 11.57 14.75
CA PHE A 48 2.30 11.53 14.83
C PHE A 48 2.88 10.41 13.97
N VAL A 49 4.19 10.48 13.80
CA VAL A 49 4.99 9.43 13.15
C VAL A 49 5.75 8.69 14.25
N ASP A 50 5.73 7.37 14.21
CA ASP A 50 6.52 6.56 15.14
C ASP A 50 8.01 6.50 14.73
N GLU A 51 8.83 5.80 15.52
CA GLU A 51 10.28 5.73 15.30
C GLU A 51 10.67 5.08 13.97
N ILE A 52 9.86 4.17 13.44
CA ILE A 52 10.14 3.50 12.17
C ILE A 52 9.57 4.24 10.97
N GLY A 53 8.63 5.17 11.17
CA GLY A 53 8.02 5.98 10.12
C GLY A 53 6.57 5.63 9.79
N ASN A 54 5.87 4.85 10.60
CA ASN A 54 4.43 4.65 10.49
C ASN A 54 3.69 5.91 10.94
N VAL A 55 2.55 6.19 10.33
CA VAL A 55 1.66 7.25 10.77
C VAL A 55 0.58 6.66 11.69
N ILE A 56 0.43 7.28 12.87
CA ILE A 56 -0.60 6.92 13.84
C ILE A 56 -1.51 8.13 14.05
N ILE A 57 -2.83 7.91 13.93
CA ILE A 57 -3.85 8.93 14.18
C ILE A 57 -4.85 8.35 15.19
N ARG A 58 -5.15 9.09 16.26
CA ARG A 58 -6.08 8.66 17.30
C ARG A 58 -7.33 9.52 17.34
N LYS A 59 -8.48 8.86 17.35
CA LYS A 59 -9.79 9.48 17.51
C LYS A 59 -10.45 8.97 18.78
N ALA A 60 -10.79 9.89 19.68
CA ALA A 60 -11.48 9.53 20.93
C ALA A 60 -12.85 8.90 20.64
N ALA A 61 -13.33 8.08 21.57
CA ALA A 61 -14.69 7.53 21.49
C ALA A 61 -15.75 8.64 21.38
N THR A 62 -16.81 8.36 20.67
CA THR A 62 -18.00 9.23 20.71
C THR A 62 -18.67 9.17 22.08
N PRO A 63 -19.33 10.27 22.53
CA PRO A 63 -19.96 10.30 23.85
C PRO A 63 -20.86 9.09 24.11
N GLY A 64 -20.64 8.43 25.25
CA GLY A 64 -21.34 7.19 25.65
C GLY A 64 -20.77 5.90 25.08
N MET A 65 -19.67 5.95 24.33
CA MET A 65 -18.99 4.78 23.77
C MET A 65 -17.59 4.55 24.34
N GLU A 66 -17.23 5.26 25.41
CA GLU A 66 -15.89 5.22 26.03
C GLU A 66 -15.51 3.83 26.57
N ASN A 67 -16.54 3.05 26.96
CA ASN A 67 -16.36 1.69 27.50
C ASN A 67 -16.22 0.61 26.41
N ARG A 68 -16.26 0.99 25.13
CA ARG A 68 -16.07 0.04 24.04
C ARG A 68 -14.59 -0.25 23.83
N LYS A 69 -14.31 -1.45 23.35
CA LYS A 69 -12.97 -1.84 22.94
C LYS A 69 -12.44 -0.89 21.88
N GLY A 70 -11.17 -0.52 22.01
CA GLY A 70 -10.49 0.27 20.98
C GLY A 70 -10.25 -0.55 19.72
N VAL A 71 -10.49 0.08 18.57
CA VAL A 71 -10.29 -0.53 17.26
C VAL A 71 -9.13 0.15 16.55
N ILE A 72 -8.23 -0.66 16.01
CA ILE A 72 -7.13 -0.23 15.15
C ILE A 72 -7.54 -0.52 13.71
N LEU A 73 -7.56 0.50 12.87
CA LEU A 73 -7.75 0.41 11.43
C LEU A 73 -6.36 0.46 10.79
N GLN A 74 -5.96 -0.60 10.10
CA GLN A 74 -4.61 -0.70 9.54
C GLN A 74 -4.64 -0.81 8.02
N ALA A 75 -3.74 -0.06 7.37
CA ALA A 75 -3.43 -0.10 5.95
C ALA A 75 -1.98 0.32 5.74
N HIS A 76 -1.42 0.16 4.53
CA HIS A 76 -0.10 0.69 4.20
C HIS A 76 -0.16 1.89 3.26
N MET A 77 0.82 2.81 3.39
CA MET A 77 0.82 4.06 2.65
C MET A 77 1.58 4.01 1.33
N ASP A 78 2.51 3.09 1.18
CA ASP A 78 3.31 2.92 -0.03
C ASP A 78 2.54 2.21 -1.14
N MET A 79 3.13 2.14 -2.31
CA MET A 79 2.60 1.43 -3.48
C MET A 79 3.74 0.93 -4.37
N VAL A 80 3.50 -0.17 -5.08
CA VAL A 80 4.38 -0.69 -6.13
C VAL A 80 4.50 0.29 -7.28
N PRO A 81 5.70 0.80 -7.63
CA PRO A 81 5.90 1.77 -8.70
C PRO A 81 6.20 1.06 -10.04
N GLN A 82 5.18 0.55 -10.72
CA GLN A 82 5.33 -0.09 -12.03
C GLN A 82 4.63 0.69 -13.14
N LYS A 83 5.20 0.71 -14.33
CA LYS A 83 4.65 1.38 -15.51
C LYS A 83 4.92 0.59 -16.80
N ASN A 84 4.14 0.86 -17.83
CA ASN A 84 4.39 0.32 -19.16
C ASN A 84 5.70 0.89 -19.72
N ASN A 85 6.36 0.15 -20.60
CA ASN A 85 7.66 0.54 -21.17
C ASN A 85 7.61 1.83 -22.00
N ASP A 86 6.46 2.16 -22.58
CA ASP A 86 6.20 3.36 -23.38
C ASP A 86 5.66 4.55 -22.56
N THR A 87 5.44 4.35 -21.27
CA THR A 87 4.92 5.40 -20.37
C THR A 87 6.06 6.23 -19.80
N VAL A 88 5.98 7.55 -19.99
CA VAL A 88 6.86 8.51 -19.32
C VAL A 88 6.22 8.92 -18.02
N HIS A 89 6.79 8.51 -16.90
CA HIS A 89 6.29 8.80 -15.55
C HIS A 89 7.40 8.66 -14.52
N ASP A 90 7.48 9.58 -13.57
CA ASP A 90 8.39 9.57 -12.43
C ASP A 90 7.58 9.43 -11.14
N PHE A 91 7.52 8.22 -10.58
CA PHE A 91 6.74 7.94 -9.37
C PHE A 91 7.14 8.76 -8.13
N THR A 92 8.30 9.40 -8.13
CA THR A 92 8.72 10.28 -7.03
C THR A 92 8.19 11.71 -7.16
N LYS A 93 7.64 12.07 -8.34
CA LYS A 93 7.22 13.44 -8.67
C LYS A 93 5.82 13.54 -9.23
N ASP A 94 5.43 12.62 -10.10
CA ASP A 94 4.21 12.72 -10.89
C ASP A 94 3.03 12.08 -10.17
N PRO A 95 1.83 12.68 -10.26
CA PRO A 95 0.60 12.07 -9.75
C PRO A 95 0.16 10.91 -10.62
N ILE A 96 -0.60 9.98 -10.05
CA ILE A 96 -1.23 8.88 -10.79
C ILE A 96 -2.45 9.43 -11.55
N GLU A 97 -2.43 9.31 -12.87
CA GLU A 97 -3.54 9.72 -13.72
C GLU A 97 -4.61 8.63 -13.78
N THR A 98 -5.74 8.87 -13.12
CA THR A 98 -6.84 7.90 -13.03
C THR A 98 -7.93 8.15 -14.07
N TYR A 99 -8.59 7.07 -14.52
CA TYR A 99 -9.77 7.15 -15.38
C TYR A 99 -10.77 6.03 -15.06
N ILE A 100 -12.01 6.20 -15.51
CA ILE A 100 -13.08 5.21 -15.36
C ILE A 100 -13.23 4.49 -16.71
N ASP A 101 -13.25 3.16 -16.65
CA ASP A 101 -13.45 2.27 -17.79
C ASP A 101 -14.53 1.24 -17.44
N GLY A 102 -15.78 1.53 -17.82
CA GLY A 102 -16.94 0.76 -17.39
C GLY A 102 -17.10 0.81 -15.86
N ASP A 103 -17.05 -0.35 -15.23
CA ASP A 103 -17.16 -0.52 -13.79
C ASP A 103 -15.81 -0.43 -13.05
N TRP A 104 -14.73 -0.11 -13.76
CA TRP A 104 -13.38 -0.13 -13.22
C TRP A 104 -12.78 1.27 -13.14
N VAL A 105 -12.06 1.52 -12.05
CA VAL A 105 -11.11 2.63 -11.95
C VAL A 105 -9.72 2.11 -12.31
N LYS A 106 -9.07 2.76 -13.24
CA LYS A 106 -7.75 2.38 -13.77
C LYS A 106 -6.77 3.55 -13.73
N ALA A 107 -5.47 3.24 -13.80
CA ALA A 107 -4.40 4.20 -14.02
C ALA A 107 -3.88 4.15 -15.46
N LYS A 108 -3.46 5.29 -15.98
CA LYS A 108 -2.97 5.42 -17.35
C LYS A 108 -1.51 5.04 -17.47
N GLY A 109 -1.27 3.79 -17.85
CA GLY A 109 0.07 3.26 -18.11
C GLY A 109 0.92 2.99 -16.88
N THR A 110 0.36 3.13 -15.67
CA THR A 110 1.04 2.88 -14.39
C THR A 110 0.21 1.95 -13.51
N THR A 111 0.80 1.48 -12.41
CA THR A 111 0.06 0.94 -11.27
C THR A 111 -0.87 2.02 -10.69
N LEU A 112 -2.03 1.61 -10.18
CA LEU A 112 -3.04 2.50 -9.64
C LEU A 112 -2.77 2.90 -8.18
N GLY A 113 -2.18 1.99 -7.41
CA GLY A 113 -1.98 2.13 -5.97
C GLY A 113 -3.28 2.03 -5.17
N ALA A 114 -4.28 1.28 -5.66
CA ALA A 114 -5.47 0.92 -4.89
C ALA A 114 -5.10 0.04 -3.71
N ASP A 115 -4.14 -0.82 -3.90
CA ASP A 115 -3.38 -1.52 -2.90
C ASP A 115 -2.26 -0.57 -2.38
N ASN A 116 -2.30 -0.12 -1.14
CA ASN A 116 -3.45 -0.14 -0.23
C ASN A 116 -4.06 1.27 -0.06
N GLY A 117 -4.03 2.08 -1.12
CA GLY A 117 -4.57 3.44 -1.12
C GLY A 117 -6.09 3.49 -0.84
N LEU A 118 -6.85 2.46 -1.22
CA LEU A 118 -8.28 2.39 -0.88
C LEU A 118 -8.48 2.11 0.61
N GLY A 119 -7.69 1.25 1.22
CA GLY A 119 -7.70 1.03 2.66
C GLY A 119 -7.38 2.32 3.43
N VAL A 120 -6.34 3.04 3.02
CA VAL A 120 -5.99 4.36 3.61
C VAL A 120 -7.13 5.36 3.42
N ALA A 121 -7.74 5.42 2.23
CA ALA A 121 -8.86 6.32 1.95
C ALA A 121 -10.10 5.99 2.81
N ALA A 122 -10.39 4.71 3.04
CA ALA A 122 -11.48 4.28 3.91
C ALA A 122 -11.22 4.69 5.37
N ILE A 123 -9.98 4.52 5.86
CA ILE A 123 -9.56 4.98 7.19
C ILE A 123 -9.77 6.51 7.30
N MET A 124 -9.31 7.27 6.31
CA MET A 124 -9.48 8.74 6.31
C MET A 124 -10.96 9.12 6.35
N ALA A 125 -11.82 8.43 5.58
CA ALA A 125 -13.24 8.68 5.56
C ALA A 125 -13.90 8.40 6.94
N VAL A 126 -13.52 7.32 7.62
CA VAL A 126 -13.99 7.01 8.99
C VAL A 126 -13.51 8.05 10.00
N LEU A 127 -12.26 8.51 9.88
CA LEU A 127 -11.72 9.54 10.78
C LEU A 127 -12.40 10.91 10.58
N GLU A 128 -12.73 11.27 9.34
CA GLU A 128 -13.40 12.55 9.00
C GLU A 128 -14.89 12.54 9.43
N ASP A 129 -15.55 11.36 9.43
CA ASP A 129 -16.97 11.26 9.71
C ASP A 129 -17.28 11.43 11.21
N ASN A 130 -18.05 12.48 11.53
CA ASN A 130 -18.49 12.77 12.88
C ASN A 130 -19.91 12.21 13.19
N SER A 131 -20.54 11.57 12.23
CA SER A 131 -21.88 10.96 12.42
C SER A 131 -21.81 9.53 12.95
N LEU A 132 -20.67 8.87 12.79
CA LEU A 132 -20.45 7.51 13.24
C LEU A 132 -20.34 7.44 14.77
N LYS A 133 -21.02 6.43 15.36
CA LYS A 133 -20.85 6.09 16.79
C LYS A 133 -19.77 5.01 16.91
N HIS A 134 -18.71 5.30 17.66
CA HIS A 134 -17.57 4.40 17.80
C HIS A 134 -16.91 4.49 19.16
N GLY A 135 -16.28 3.41 19.61
CA GLY A 135 -15.31 3.42 20.70
C GLY A 135 -14.01 4.15 20.29
N PRO A 136 -12.94 4.09 21.10
CA PRO A 136 -11.66 4.66 20.69
C PRO A 136 -11.19 4.06 19.37
N LEU A 137 -10.71 4.91 18.45
CA LEU A 137 -10.14 4.49 17.16
C LEU A 137 -8.67 4.88 17.07
N GLU A 138 -7.88 4.00 16.50
CA GLU A 138 -6.51 4.27 16.07
C GLU A 138 -6.39 3.92 14.59
N ALA A 139 -5.87 4.83 13.78
CA ALA A 139 -5.37 4.50 12.45
C ALA A 139 -3.89 4.15 12.58
N LEU A 140 -3.49 3.01 12.08
CA LEU A 140 -2.11 2.60 11.88
C LEU A 140 -1.86 2.51 10.37
N ILE A 141 -1.11 3.47 9.84
CA ILE A 141 -0.78 3.49 8.42
C ILE A 141 0.71 3.19 8.30
N THR A 142 1.00 1.95 7.89
CA THR A 142 2.37 1.43 7.85
C THR A 142 3.13 1.86 6.60
N LYS A 143 4.44 1.87 6.69
CA LYS A 143 5.35 2.17 5.59
C LYS A 143 6.02 0.90 5.04
N ASP A 144 6.44 0.96 3.77
CA ASP A 144 7.29 -0.05 3.13
C ASP A 144 6.74 -1.49 3.30
N GLU A 145 5.42 -1.65 3.13
CA GLU A 145 4.79 -2.97 3.14
C GLU A 145 5.30 -3.81 1.97
N GLU A 146 5.23 -3.25 0.76
CA GLU A 146 5.52 -3.86 -0.53
C GLU A 146 6.98 -4.31 -0.72
N THR A 147 7.87 -3.85 0.16
CA THR A 147 9.31 -4.18 0.12
C THR A 147 9.78 -5.03 1.29
N GLY A 148 8.85 -5.47 2.17
CA GLY A 148 9.16 -6.38 3.26
C GLY A 148 8.55 -6.00 4.60
N MET A 149 7.42 -5.28 4.62
CA MET A 149 6.64 -4.93 5.83
C MET A 149 7.49 -4.24 6.92
N TYR A 150 8.46 -3.41 6.52
CA TYR A 150 9.39 -2.77 7.48
C TYR A 150 8.68 -1.97 8.55
N GLY A 151 7.58 -1.26 8.19
CA GLY A 151 6.79 -0.52 9.15
C GLY A 151 6.13 -1.41 10.20
N ALA A 152 5.56 -2.54 9.79
CA ALA A 152 4.92 -3.48 10.69
C ALA A 152 5.93 -4.16 11.63
N PHE A 153 7.04 -4.66 11.09
CA PHE A 153 8.09 -5.29 11.90
C PHE A 153 8.80 -4.33 12.87
N GLY A 154 8.90 -3.05 12.51
CA GLY A 154 9.53 -2.04 13.35
C GLY A 154 8.63 -1.44 14.41
N LEU A 155 7.33 -1.75 14.41
CA LEU A 155 6.37 -1.23 15.37
C LEU A 155 6.73 -1.65 16.80
N LYS A 156 6.85 -0.67 17.71
CA LYS A 156 7.23 -0.95 19.09
C LYS A 156 6.03 -1.40 19.92
N PRO A 157 6.22 -2.35 20.84
CA PRO A 157 5.19 -2.73 21.81
C PRO A 157 4.68 -1.50 22.59
N GLY A 158 3.38 -1.41 22.80
CA GLY A 158 2.74 -0.33 23.55
C GLY A 158 2.48 0.96 22.75
N THR A 159 2.87 1.03 21.47
CA THR A 159 2.52 2.14 20.59
C THR A 159 1.01 2.23 20.37
N LEU A 160 0.36 1.09 20.16
CA LEU A 160 -1.09 0.98 19.97
C LEU A 160 -1.78 0.61 21.27
N LYS A 161 -3.01 1.08 21.44
CA LYS A 161 -3.86 0.86 22.63
C LYS A 161 -5.10 0.03 22.33
N GLY A 162 -5.49 -0.07 21.05
CA GLY A 162 -6.66 -0.81 20.61
C GLY A 162 -6.50 -2.32 20.84
N GLU A 163 -7.63 -3.01 21.02
CA GLU A 163 -7.71 -4.46 21.27
C GLU A 163 -8.15 -5.26 20.04
N ILE A 164 -8.73 -4.59 19.06
CA ILE A 164 -9.23 -5.18 17.81
C ILE A 164 -8.50 -4.52 16.66
N LEU A 165 -7.82 -5.30 15.84
CA LEU A 165 -7.17 -4.80 14.63
C LEU A 165 -7.95 -5.25 13.41
N LEU A 166 -8.33 -4.30 12.57
CA LEU A 166 -8.92 -4.50 11.24
C LEU A 166 -7.89 -4.10 10.20
N ASN A 167 -7.29 -5.08 9.55
CA ASN A 167 -6.42 -4.87 8.40
C ASN A 167 -7.29 -4.71 7.15
N LEU A 168 -7.08 -3.62 6.40
CA LEU A 168 -7.83 -3.31 5.19
C LEU A 168 -7.04 -3.64 3.92
N ASP A 169 -6.19 -4.64 4.01
CA ASP A 169 -5.29 -5.08 2.94
C ASP A 169 -5.73 -6.45 2.42
N SER A 170 -7.02 -6.58 2.13
CA SER A 170 -7.64 -7.78 1.58
C SER A 170 -8.17 -7.48 0.17
N GLU A 171 -7.95 -8.42 -0.75
CA GLU A 171 -8.31 -8.26 -2.16
C GLU A 171 -9.64 -8.96 -2.52
N ASP A 172 -10.08 -9.93 -1.73
CA ASP A 172 -11.27 -10.72 -2.03
C ASP A 172 -12.53 -10.11 -1.41
N GLU A 173 -13.51 -9.80 -2.27
CA GLU A 173 -14.78 -9.22 -1.85
C GLU A 173 -15.62 -10.24 -1.06
N GLY A 174 -16.14 -9.80 0.09
CA GLY A 174 -17.04 -10.60 0.91
C GLY A 174 -16.35 -11.66 1.77
N GLU A 175 -15.04 -11.73 1.80
CA GLU A 175 -14.26 -12.64 2.63
C GLU A 175 -13.64 -11.93 3.84
N LEU A 176 -13.56 -12.65 4.96
CA LEU A 176 -12.90 -12.19 6.17
C LEU A 176 -11.80 -13.18 6.55
N TYR A 177 -10.56 -12.71 6.51
CA TYR A 177 -9.37 -13.49 6.85
C TYR A 177 -9.00 -13.32 8.33
N ILE A 178 -8.81 -14.43 9.05
CA ILE A 178 -8.37 -14.46 10.45
C ILE A 178 -6.93 -14.98 10.60
N GLY A 179 -6.20 -15.03 9.51
CA GLY A 179 -4.81 -15.49 9.45
C GLY A 179 -4.12 -14.91 8.23
N CYS A 180 -2.83 -15.15 8.10
CA CYS A 180 -2.02 -14.73 6.96
C CYS A 180 -1.07 -15.84 6.52
N ALA A 181 -0.60 -15.74 5.28
CA ALA A 181 0.50 -16.55 4.79
C ALA A 181 1.83 -16.09 5.40
N GLY A 182 2.77 -17.00 5.50
CA GLY A 182 4.16 -16.67 5.83
C GLY A 182 5.01 -16.59 4.56
N GLY A 183 6.10 -15.84 4.62
CA GLY A 183 7.11 -15.75 3.56
C GLY A 183 8.51 -15.97 4.10
N ILE A 184 9.42 -16.31 3.21
CA ILE A 184 10.85 -16.38 3.51
C ILE A 184 11.65 -15.87 2.30
N ASP A 185 12.58 -14.96 2.57
CA ASP A 185 13.56 -14.52 1.60
C ASP A 185 14.82 -15.35 1.72
N LEU A 186 15.26 -15.94 0.62
CA LEU A 186 16.51 -16.70 0.54
C LEU A 186 17.47 -16.01 -0.41
N THR A 187 18.64 -15.63 0.10
CA THR A 187 19.75 -15.12 -0.72
C THR A 187 20.81 -16.19 -0.86
N ALA A 188 21.04 -16.64 -2.09
CA ALA A 188 22.15 -17.52 -2.43
C ALA A 188 23.31 -16.71 -3.03
N THR A 189 24.48 -16.77 -2.40
CA THR A 189 25.69 -16.10 -2.89
C THR A 189 26.66 -17.12 -3.46
N LEU A 190 27.06 -16.92 -4.71
CA LEU A 190 28.11 -17.70 -5.37
C LEU A 190 29.33 -16.81 -5.58
N GLU A 191 30.43 -17.17 -4.93
CA GLU A 191 31.73 -16.54 -5.19
C GLU A 191 32.38 -17.17 -6.41
N TYR A 192 32.81 -16.33 -7.34
CA TYR A 192 33.51 -16.80 -8.55
C TYR A 192 34.71 -15.89 -8.86
N LYS A 193 35.63 -16.40 -9.65
CA LYS A 193 36.73 -15.60 -10.21
C LYS A 193 36.44 -15.28 -11.67
N GLU A 194 36.65 -14.04 -12.01
CA GLU A 194 36.56 -13.61 -13.40
C GLU A 194 37.86 -13.99 -14.12
N GLU A 195 37.72 -14.57 -15.31
CA GLU A 195 38.83 -14.92 -16.18
C GLU A 195 38.58 -14.31 -17.56
N ALA A 196 39.68 -14.01 -18.28
CA ALA A 196 39.55 -13.58 -19.66
C ALA A 196 38.97 -14.72 -20.51
N PRO A 197 37.96 -14.45 -21.35
CA PRO A 197 37.36 -15.46 -22.21
C PRO A 197 38.42 -15.99 -23.21
N ALA A 198 38.32 -17.26 -23.57
CA ALA A 198 39.17 -17.83 -24.62
C ALA A 198 38.95 -17.09 -25.95
N ALA A 199 39.95 -17.05 -26.81
CA ALA A 199 39.94 -16.25 -28.04
C ALA A 199 38.81 -16.62 -29.03
N ASP A 200 38.30 -17.83 -28.93
CA ASP A 200 37.19 -18.37 -29.75
C ASP A 200 35.81 -18.34 -29.04
N SER A 201 35.72 -17.71 -27.87
CA SER A 201 34.49 -17.61 -27.12
C SER A 201 33.46 -16.70 -27.83
N VAL A 202 32.20 -17.09 -27.78
CA VAL A 202 31.09 -16.32 -28.33
C VAL A 202 30.17 -15.87 -27.19
N ALA A 203 29.99 -14.55 -27.07
CA ALA A 203 29.03 -14.00 -26.13
C ALA A 203 27.58 -14.25 -26.60
N ARG A 204 26.73 -14.70 -25.71
CA ARG A 204 25.29 -14.86 -25.96
C ARG A 204 24.50 -14.19 -24.85
N LYS A 205 23.43 -13.49 -25.22
CA LYS A 205 22.46 -12.91 -24.28
C LYS A 205 21.19 -13.75 -24.33
N ILE A 206 20.80 -14.31 -23.19
CA ILE A 206 19.50 -14.96 -23.01
C ILE A 206 18.56 -13.88 -22.47
N THR A 207 17.40 -13.68 -23.13
CA THR A 207 16.41 -12.71 -22.71
C THR A 207 15.07 -13.41 -22.49
N LEU A 208 14.60 -13.41 -21.24
CA LEU A 208 13.25 -13.84 -20.90
C LEU A 208 12.35 -12.60 -20.83
N LYS A 209 11.28 -12.58 -21.63
CA LYS A 209 10.34 -11.45 -21.71
C LYS A 209 8.95 -11.91 -22.13
N GLY A 210 7.96 -11.02 -21.96
CA GLY A 210 6.58 -11.30 -22.33
C GLY A 210 5.85 -12.21 -21.33
N LEU A 211 6.38 -12.35 -20.12
CA LEU A 211 5.70 -13.05 -19.04
C LEU A 211 4.56 -12.19 -18.51
N ARG A 212 3.54 -12.86 -17.96
CA ARG A 212 2.37 -12.20 -17.40
C ARG A 212 2.65 -11.87 -15.93
N GLY A 213 2.65 -10.57 -15.59
CA GLY A 213 2.75 -10.10 -14.23
C GLY A 213 1.52 -10.46 -13.40
N GLY A 214 1.67 -10.46 -12.08
CA GLY A 214 0.61 -10.72 -11.11
C GLY A 214 1.17 -10.82 -9.70
N HIS A 215 0.28 -11.00 -8.73
CA HIS A 215 0.64 -11.13 -7.33
C HIS A 215 1.35 -12.47 -7.06
N SER A 216 2.55 -12.43 -6.47
CA SER A 216 3.39 -13.62 -6.27
C SER A 216 2.79 -14.64 -5.29
N GLY A 217 2.01 -14.19 -4.31
CA GLY A 217 1.35 -15.05 -3.32
C GLY A 217 0.03 -15.65 -3.81
N LEU A 218 -0.78 -14.88 -4.54
CA LEU A 218 -2.15 -15.26 -4.91
C LEU A 218 -2.28 -15.80 -6.33
N GLU A 219 -1.43 -15.38 -7.26
CA GLU A 219 -1.59 -15.67 -8.68
C GLU A 219 -0.48 -16.53 -9.31
N ILE A 220 0.52 -16.95 -8.53
CA ILE A 220 1.62 -17.78 -9.05
C ILE A 220 1.13 -19.13 -9.58
N ASN A 221 0.10 -19.73 -8.93
CA ASN A 221 -0.54 -20.96 -9.36
C ASN A 221 -1.34 -20.82 -10.67
N GLN A 222 -1.64 -19.58 -11.07
CA GLN A 222 -2.32 -19.23 -12.32
C GLN A 222 -1.32 -18.89 -13.43
N GLY A 223 -0.03 -19.13 -13.23
CA GLY A 223 1.03 -18.82 -14.18
C GLY A 223 1.35 -17.33 -14.30
N ARG A 224 1.04 -16.56 -13.25
CA ARG A 224 1.40 -15.13 -13.15
C ARG A 224 2.55 -14.93 -12.17
N GLY A 225 3.14 -13.75 -12.13
CA GLY A 225 4.23 -13.42 -11.22
C GLY A 225 5.47 -14.31 -11.41
N LEU A 226 5.66 -14.84 -12.59
CA LEU A 226 6.69 -15.84 -12.86
C LEU A 226 8.09 -15.22 -12.88
N SER A 227 8.94 -15.79 -12.07
CA SER A 227 10.39 -15.68 -12.18
C SER A 227 10.97 -16.85 -12.99
N LEU A 228 12.31 -16.95 -13.02
CA LEU A 228 13.04 -18.03 -13.66
C LEU A 228 12.80 -19.45 -13.10
N ILE A 229 11.95 -19.58 -12.11
CA ILE A 229 11.67 -20.84 -11.39
C ILE A 229 11.09 -21.97 -12.28
N HIS A 230 10.53 -21.61 -13.43
CA HIS A 230 9.90 -22.54 -14.36
C HIS A 230 10.74 -22.82 -15.62
N ILE A 231 12.02 -22.54 -15.60
CA ILE A 231 12.95 -22.81 -16.69
C ILE A 231 13.66 -24.15 -16.51
#